data_4a150b01d58eb7c39ba99011960d993c
#
_entry.id   4a150b01d58eb7c39ba99011960d993c
#
_cell.length_a   1.000
_cell.length_b   1.000
_cell.length_c   1.000
_cell.angle_alpha   90.00
_cell.angle_beta   90.00
_cell.angle_gamma   90.00
#
_symmetry.space_group_name_H-M   'P 1'
#
loop_
_entity.id
_entity.type
_entity.pdbx_description
1 polymer ?
#
loop_
_entity_poly.entity_id
_entity_poly.type
_entity_poly.pdbx_seq_one_letter_code
_entity_poly.pdbx_strand_id
1 'polypeptide(L)'
;MQALKGTHDILPDEVYKWDYMEGVIRDVCARYGYKEIRTPIIEATELFQRGIGDTTDVVTKEMYTFKDRGNRSVTLRPENTASAVRAYLEHKMYGDQQVHKMFYIGSMFRYDRPQAGRYREFHQFGLEVLGASSPLADAEVIAMACEIFHKLGLKDLDLHLNSIGDANCRPQYRQKLIEFFEPKESQLCEDCKARLHKNPLRLLDCKEEGCKAAAVGAPVITDYLCESCHQKFEALKSYLTALGISYTIDPKLVRGLDYYTNTAFEIQYPPLGAQSAVCGGGRYDGLVEEVGGPSTPGIGFAIGLERLLLALEMQHLIPEPKADKHVYIAALGEEAQAEGVKIQFALRQDGVITDMDLQGRSLKGQMKQAGKTKADFTVIIGSNELASGKAMVKNMAEGMQEEIPFAEVAGYIAKFEK
;
A
#
# COMPACT_ATOMS: atom_id res chain seq x y z
N MET A 1 -16.71 8.40 22.36
CA MET A 1 -15.52 8.85 21.58
C MET A 1 -15.64 8.30 20.18
N GLN A 2 -15.09 8.99 19.20
CA GLN A 2 -15.06 8.56 17.80
C GLN A 2 -13.63 8.72 17.29
N ALA A 3 -13.25 7.99 16.24
CA ALA A 3 -11.98 8.16 15.54
C ALA A 3 -11.82 9.60 15.02
N LEU A 4 -10.60 10.07 14.88
CA LEU A 4 -10.32 11.40 14.34
C LEU A 4 -10.77 11.49 12.88
N LYS A 5 -11.23 12.66 12.46
CA LYS A 5 -11.64 12.89 11.07
C LYS A 5 -10.48 12.59 10.11
N GLY A 6 -10.72 11.67 9.18
CA GLY A 6 -9.74 11.24 8.19
C GLY A 6 -8.88 10.04 8.65
N THR A 7 -9.24 9.41 9.77
CA THR A 7 -8.76 8.08 10.17
C THR A 7 -9.94 7.12 10.26
N HIS A 8 -9.70 5.83 10.11
CA HIS A 8 -10.74 4.80 10.22
C HIS A 8 -10.14 3.51 10.77
N ASP A 9 -10.98 2.71 11.40
CA ASP A 9 -10.63 1.37 11.84
C ASP A 9 -10.81 0.40 10.68
N ILE A 10 -9.92 -0.58 10.55
CA ILE A 10 -10.09 -1.73 9.67
C ILE A 10 -10.65 -2.86 10.53
N LEU A 11 -11.91 -3.18 10.34
CA LEU A 11 -12.62 -4.13 11.18
C LEU A 11 -12.32 -5.60 10.81
N PRO A 12 -12.56 -6.57 11.73
CA PRO A 12 -12.25 -7.98 11.49
C PRO A 12 -12.88 -8.58 10.24
N ASP A 13 -14.04 -8.08 9.82
CA ASP A 13 -14.75 -8.50 8.61
C ASP A 13 -14.22 -7.84 7.33
N GLU A 14 -13.25 -6.93 7.43
CA GLU A 14 -12.61 -6.25 6.31
C GLU A 14 -11.12 -6.61 6.15
N VAL A 15 -10.46 -7.06 7.24
CA VAL A 15 -9.01 -7.34 7.25
C VAL A 15 -8.60 -8.35 6.16
N TYR A 16 -9.43 -9.36 5.87
CA TYR A 16 -9.12 -10.36 4.84
C TYR A 16 -8.87 -9.76 3.45
N LYS A 17 -9.47 -8.60 3.15
CA LYS A 17 -9.26 -7.89 1.88
C LYS A 17 -7.83 -7.33 1.82
N TRP A 18 -7.35 -6.82 2.95
CA TRP A 18 -5.98 -6.33 3.10
C TRP A 18 -4.97 -7.45 3.03
N ASP A 19 -5.21 -8.54 3.75
CA ASP A 19 -4.36 -9.73 3.74
C ASP A 19 -4.22 -10.31 2.33
N TYR A 20 -5.32 -10.38 1.57
CA TYR A 20 -5.30 -10.81 0.18
C TYR A 20 -4.42 -9.91 -0.69
N MET A 21 -4.65 -8.61 -0.64
CA MET A 21 -3.92 -7.62 -1.43
C MET A 21 -2.42 -7.60 -1.06
N GLU A 22 -2.11 -7.55 0.23
CA GLU A 22 -0.73 -7.57 0.72
C GLU A 22 -0.04 -8.90 0.41
N GLY A 23 -0.76 -10.01 0.48
CA GLY A 23 -0.24 -11.33 0.13
C GLY A 23 0.24 -11.39 -1.32
N VAL A 24 -0.55 -10.87 -2.26
CA VAL A 24 -0.16 -10.78 -3.69
C VAL A 24 1.05 -9.87 -3.87
N ILE A 25 1.07 -8.71 -3.21
CA ILE A 25 2.20 -7.78 -3.27
C ILE A 25 3.49 -8.45 -2.78
N ARG A 26 3.45 -9.11 -1.62
CA ARG A 26 4.61 -9.80 -1.02
C ARG A 26 5.13 -10.94 -1.91
N ASP A 27 4.25 -11.70 -2.55
CA ASP A 27 4.61 -12.75 -3.49
C ASP A 27 5.36 -12.18 -4.71
N VAL A 28 4.87 -11.08 -5.31
CA VAL A 28 5.56 -10.41 -6.40
C VAL A 28 6.91 -9.86 -5.94
N CYS A 29 6.98 -9.19 -4.78
CA CYS A 29 8.24 -8.70 -4.21
C CYS A 29 9.28 -9.82 -4.08
N ALA A 30 8.87 -10.97 -3.57
CA ALA A 30 9.76 -12.13 -3.39
C ALA A 30 10.32 -12.63 -4.73
N ARG A 31 9.49 -12.71 -5.79
CA ARG A 31 9.93 -13.14 -7.13
C ARG A 31 10.90 -12.18 -7.80
N TYR A 32 10.77 -10.86 -7.53
CA TYR A 32 11.69 -9.84 -8.03
C TYR A 32 12.93 -9.67 -7.13
N GLY A 33 13.03 -10.42 -6.02
CA GLY A 33 14.17 -10.40 -5.11
C GLY A 33 14.21 -9.19 -4.16
N TYR A 34 13.08 -8.52 -3.96
CA TYR A 34 12.97 -7.42 -2.99
C TYR A 34 12.84 -7.95 -1.57
N LYS A 35 13.47 -7.24 -0.63
CA LYS A 35 13.40 -7.54 0.81
C LYS A 35 12.64 -6.47 1.56
N GLU A 36 11.82 -6.90 2.53
CA GLU A 36 11.07 -5.95 3.35
C GLU A 36 11.98 -5.14 4.25
N ILE A 37 11.75 -3.83 4.30
CA ILE A 37 12.31 -2.91 5.29
C ILE A 37 11.18 -2.29 6.09
N ARG A 38 11.36 -2.15 7.40
CA ARG A 38 10.44 -1.43 8.28
C ARG A 38 11.17 -0.31 8.97
N THR A 39 10.71 0.91 8.77
CA THR A 39 11.28 2.12 9.38
C THR A 39 10.34 2.66 10.47
N PRO A 40 10.83 3.47 11.41
CA PRO A 40 9.97 4.13 12.38
C PRO A 40 8.88 5.00 11.71
N ILE A 41 7.74 5.14 12.39
CA ILE A 41 6.66 6.04 11.96
C ILE A 41 7.03 7.50 12.25
N ILE A 42 7.82 7.73 13.30
CA ILE A 42 8.26 9.06 13.75
C ILE A 42 9.71 9.26 13.32
N GLU A 43 9.96 10.34 12.62
CA GLU A 43 11.30 10.74 12.14
C GLU A 43 11.58 12.19 12.52
N ALA A 44 12.85 12.60 12.43
CA ALA A 44 13.22 14.01 12.54
C ALA A 44 12.57 14.80 11.41
N THR A 45 11.96 15.94 11.72
CA THR A 45 11.30 16.80 10.72
C THR A 45 12.23 17.19 9.57
N GLU A 46 13.48 17.43 9.89
CA GLU A 46 14.55 17.81 8.94
C GLU A 46 14.73 16.77 7.81
N LEU A 47 14.50 15.47 8.09
CA LEU A 47 14.60 14.42 7.07
C LEU A 47 13.65 14.69 5.90
N PHE A 48 12.41 15.06 6.22
CA PHE A 48 11.39 15.32 5.19
C PHE A 48 11.58 16.69 4.53
N GLN A 49 12.01 17.70 5.26
CA GLN A 49 12.29 19.02 4.72
C GLN A 49 13.40 18.95 3.66
N ARG A 50 14.50 18.25 3.95
CA ARG A 50 15.59 18.04 3.00
C ARG A 50 15.20 17.12 1.86
N GLY A 51 14.60 15.98 2.17
CA GLY A 51 14.31 14.94 1.18
C GLY A 51 13.16 15.30 0.24
N ILE A 52 12.06 15.87 0.73
CA ILE A 52 10.83 16.11 -0.07
C ILE A 52 10.88 17.47 -0.79
N GLY A 53 11.50 18.45 -0.18
CA GLY A 53 11.61 19.83 -0.68
C GLY A 53 10.65 20.81 0.01
N ASP A 54 11.21 21.96 0.41
CA ASP A 54 10.52 23.01 1.19
C ASP A 54 9.35 23.68 0.46
N THR A 55 9.22 23.48 -0.85
CA THR A 55 8.18 24.13 -1.68
C THR A 55 6.98 23.23 -1.93
N THR A 56 7.03 21.98 -1.45
CA THR A 56 5.95 21.00 -1.67
C THR A 56 4.79 21.22 -0.69
N ASP A 57 3.56 20.91 -1.12
CA ASP A 57 2.38 20.98 -0.23
C ASP A 57 2.52 20.02 0.95
N VAL A 58 3.18 18.88 0.75
CA VAL A 58 3.44 17.89 1.81
C VAL A 58 4.19 18.54 2.95
N VAL A 59 5.30 19.24 2.68
CA VAL A 59 6.14 19.87 3.70
C VAL A 59 5.49 21.12 4.29
N THR A 60 4.87 21.93 3.45
CA THR A 60 4.36 23.26 3.88
C THR A 60 3.00 23.18 4.58
N LYS A 61 2.15 22.19 4.27
CA LYS A 61 0.75 22.17 4.68
C LYS A 61 0.27 20.84 5.29
N GLU A 62 0.91 19.70 4.95
CA GLU A 62 0.32 18.38 5.23
C GLU A 62 1.03 17.58 6.31
N MET A 63 2.24 17.94 6.75
CA MET A 63 2.96 17.19 7.78
C MET A 63 2.34 17.32 9.16
N TYR A 64 2.24 16.22 9.90
CA TYR A 64 1.96 16.20 11.34
C TYR A 64 3.27 16.34 12.10
N THR A 65 3.60 17.57 12.48
CA THR A 65 4.85 17.93 13.17
C THR A 65 4.58 18.40 14.59
N PHE A 66 5.40 17.93 15.54
CA PHE A 66 5.30 18.31 16.96
C PHE A 66 6.68 18.26 17.63
N LYS A 67 6.75 18.80 18.84
CA LYS A 67 7.94 18.71 19.68
C LYS A 67 7.84 17.52 20.61
N ASP A 68 8.89 16.70 20.70
CA ASP A 68 9.00 15.68 21.72
C ASP A 68 9.39 16.28 23.09
N ARG A 69 9.44 15.44 24.13
CA ARG A 69 9.84 15.91 25.47
C ARG A 69 11.26 16.47 25.56
N GLY A 70 12.12 16.12 24.63
CA GLY A 70 13.47 16.65 24.47
C GLY A 70 13.52 17.92 23.61
N ASN A 71 12.36 18.54 23.28
CA ASN A 71 12.23 19.72 22.42
C ASN A 71 12.74 19.52 20.99
N ARG A 72 12.90 18.28 20.52
CA ARG A 72 13.26 17.96 19.14
C ARG A 72 12.04 18.03 18.26
N SER A 73 12.16 18.58 17.05
CA SER A 73 11.08 18.60 16.07
C SER A 73 10.98 17.22 15.41
N VAL A 74 9.83 16.57 15.54
CA VAL A 74 9.54 15.27 15.01
C VAL A 74 8.27 15.29 14.17
N THR A 75 8.18 14.41 13.18
CA THR A 75 7.09 14.36 12.20
C THR A 75 6.63 12.92 12.04
N LEU A 76 5.32 12.70 11.99
CA LEU A 76 4.76 11.45 11.49
C LEU A 76 5.04 11.36 9.98
N ARG A 77 5.66 10.27 9.53
CA ARG A 77 6.11 10.13 8.14
C ARG A 77 4.99 10.36 7.13
N PRO A 78 5.12 11.34 6.22
CA PRO A 78 4.12 11.59 5.17
C PRO A 78 4.31 10.68 3.94
N GLU A 79 5.45 10.03 3.84
CA GLU A 79 5.88 9.04 2.84
C GLU A 79 7.05 8.24 3.43
N ASN A 80 7.54 7.21 2.76
CA ASN A 80 8.58 6.37 3.36
C ASN A 80 9.89 6.29 2.59
N THR A 81 10.00 6.89 1.40
CA THR A 81 11.23 6.91 0.60
C THR A 81 12.38 7.58 1.36
N ALA A 82 12.14 8.76 1.95
CA ALA A 82 13.13 9.46 2.76
C ALA A 82 13.56 8.62 3.98
N SER A 83 12.63 7.95 4.66
CA SER A 83 12.94 7.06 5.79
C SER A 83 13.76 5.83 5.35
N ALA A 84 13.45 5.25 4.18
CA ALA A 84 14.22 4.14 3.63
C ALA A 84 15.66 4.58 3.27
N VAL A 85 15.82 5.77 2.68
CA VAL A 85 17.13 6.37 2.38
C VAL A 85 17.91 6.66 3.67
N ARG A 86 17.27 7.23 4.70
CA ARG A 86 17.91 7.43 6.01
C ARG A 86 18.40 6.10 6.61
N ALA A 87 17.58 5.04 6.57
CA ALA A 87 17.96 3.72 7.06
C ALA A 87 19.12 3.13 6.26
N TYR A 88 19.11 3.27 4.92
CA TYR A 88 20.20 2.86 4.05
C TYR A 88 21.53 3.53 4.44
N LEU A 89 21.49 4.82 4.77
CA LEU A 89 22.67 5.60 5.20
C LEU A 89 23.12 5.23 6.62
N GLU A 90 22.21 5.22 7.58
CA GLU A 90 22.50 4.96 8.99
C GLU A 90 23.15 3.58 9.19
N HIS A 91 22.66 2.57 8.45
CA HIS A 91 23.19 1.21 8.49
C HIS A 91 24.33 0.96 7.48
N LYS A 92 24.83 2.01 6.80
CA LYS A 92 25.95 1.96 5.86
C LYS A 92 25.79 0.89 4.77
N MET A 93 24.55 0.66 4.31
CA MET A 93 24.27 -0.36 3.32
C MET A 93 24.99 -0.11 1.99
N TYR A 94 25.36 1.16 1.69
CA TYR A 94 26.15 1.54 0.52
C TYR A 94 27.59 0.98 0.52
N GLY A 95 28.04 0.43 1.65
CA GLY A 95 29.42 -0.04 1.80
C GLY A 95 29.76 -1.32 1.03
N ASP A 96 28.76 -2.13 0.66
CA ASP A 96 28.95 -3.36 -0.10
C ASP A 96 28.91 -3.15 -1.63
N GLN A 97 28.66 -1.93 -2.09
CA GLN A 97 28.56 -1.55 -3.52
C GLN A 97 27.53 -2.36 -4.33
N GLN A 98 26.56 -2.96 -3.67
CA GLN A 98 25.49 -3.73 -4.32
C GLN A 98 24.28 -2.87 -4.61
N VAL A 99 23.43 -3.35 -5.51
CA VAL A 99 22.10 -2.79 -5.71
C VAL A 99 21.17 -3.30 -4.62
N HIS A 100 20.59 -2.38 -3.85
CA HIS A 100 19.64 -2.71 -2.79
C HIS A 100 18.22 -2.58 -3.28
N LYS A 101 17.49 -3.68 -3.25
CA LYS A 101 16.06 -3.79 -3.60
C LYS A 101 15.24 -3.96 -2.33
N MET A 102 14.52 -2.92 -1.94
CA MET A 102 13.74 -2.92 -0.69
C MET A 102 12.29 -2.59 -0.97
N PHE A 103 11.38 -3.13 -0.16
CA PHE A 103 9.99 -2.72 -0.15
C PHE A 103 9.48 -2.53 1.28
N TYR A 104 8.40 -1.78 1.43
CA TYR A 104 7.74 -1.54 2.71
C TYR A 104 6.22 -1.52 2.54
N ILE A 105 5.50 -1.87 3.61
CA ILE A 105 4.06 -1.69 3.76
C ILE A 105 3.84 -1.03 5.12
N GLY A 106 3.05 0.03 5.18
CA GLY A 106 2.73 0.66 6.45
C GLY A 106 1.99 1.99 6.35
N SER A 107 1.61 2.51 7.52
CA SER A 107 0.87 3.77 7.66
C SER A 107 1.72 4.98 7.35
N MET A 108 1.11 5.94 6.65
CA MET A 108 1.61 7.29 6.35
C MET A 108 0.60 8.31 6.83
N PHE A 109 1.05 9.56 7.06
CA PHE A 109 0.22 10.58 7.69
C PHE A 109 0.32 11.91 6.94
N ARG A 110 -0.83 12.40 6.43
CA ARG A 110 -0.92 13.71 5.78
C ARG A 110 -2.17 14.45 6.22
N TYR A 111 -2.02 15.70 6.63
CA TYR A 111 -3.16 16.56 6.98
C TYR A 111 -3.85 17.06 5.70
N ASP A 112 -4.55 16.16 5.05
CA ASP A 112 -5.24 16.44 3.79
C ASP A 112 -6.77 16.48 3.98
N ARG A 113 -7.48 16.95 2.94
CA ARG A 113 -8.94 16.94 2.92
C ARG A 113 -9.42 15.51 2.67
N PRO A 114 -10.08 14.86 3.66
CA PRO A 114 -10.52 13.48 3.51
C PRO A 114 -11.59 13.33 2.42
N GLN A 115 -11.43 12.29 1.60
CA GLN A 115 -12.39 11.84 0.59
C GLN A 115 -12.19 10.35 0.34
N ALA A 116 -13.03 9.70 -0.50
CA ALA A 116 -12.89 8.29 -0.80
C ALA A 116 -11.47 7.96 -1.30
N GLY A 117 -10.82 6.99 -0.65
CA GLY A 117 -9.44 6.58 -0.94
C GLY A 117 -8.36 7.62 -0.60
N ARG A 118 -8.68 8.67 0.16
CA ARG A 118 -7.73 9.68 0.63
C ARG A 118 -7.99 10.04 2.08
N TYR A 119 -7.17 9.54 2.95
CA TYR A 119 -7.29 9.69 4.40
C TYR A 119 -6.10 10.46 4.97
N ARG A 120 -6.19 10.84 6.25
CA ARG A 120 -5.09 11.48 6.99
C ARG A 120 -4.10 10.48 7.54
N GLU A 121 -4.57 9.33 7.98
CA GLU A 121 -3.78 8.12 8.10
C GLU A 121 -4.16 7.20 6.94
N PHE A 122 -3.19 6.76 6.17
CA PHE A 122 -3.38 5.91 5.00
C PHE A 122 -2.19 4.96 4.87
N HIS A 123 -2.39 3.86 4.17
CA HIS A 123 -1.36 2.84 4.01
C HIS A 123 -0.74 2.92 2.62
N GLN A 124 0.57 2.77 2.59
CA GLN A 124 1.32 2.63 1.34
C GLN A 124 2.08 1.32 1.32
N PHE A 125 2.04 0.69 0.16
CA PHE A 125 3.12 -0.16 -0.30
C PHE A 125 4.06 0.70 -1.13
N GLY A 126 5.35 0.58 -0.92
CA GLY A 126 6.35 1.22 -1.76
C GLY A 126 7.59 0.36 -1.89
N LEU A 127 8.35 0.60 -2.93
CA LEU A 127 9.64 -0.04 -3.15
C LEU A 127 10.70 0.96 -3.59
N GLU A 128 11.94 0.63 -3.25
CA GLU A 128 13.11 1.45 -3.55
C GLU A 128 14.24 0.56 -4.08
N VAL A 129 14.85 1.00 -5.16
CA VAL A 129 16.09 0.42 -5.72
C VAL A 129 17.18 1.45 -5.60
N LEU A 130 18.17 1.20 -4.76
CA LEU A 130 19.31 2.09 -4.54
C LEU A 130 20.59 1.48 -5.13
N GLY A 131 21.39 2.29 -5.82
CA GLY A 131 22.66 1.90 -6.43
C GLY A 131 22.57 1.54 -7.92
N ALA A 132 21.40 1.61 -8.56
CA ALA A 132 21.22 1.27 -9.97
C ALA A 132 20.96 2.51 -10.84
N SER A 133 21.89 2.88 -11.74
CA SER A 133 21.79 4.02 -12.65
C SER A 133 21.21 3.67 -14.03
N SER A 134 21.12 2.39 -14.37
CA SER A 134 20.68 1.92 -15.67
C SER A 134 19.19 2.10 -15.89
N PRO A 135 18.72 2.53 -17.06
CA PRO A 135 17.30 2.53 -17.45
C PRO A 135 16.62 1.15 -17.37
N LEU A 136 17.40 0.08 -17.32
CA LEU A 136 16.89 -1.27 -17.10
C LEU A 136 16.24 -1.40 -15.71
N ALA A 137 16.79 -0.74 -14.69
CA ALA A 137 16.19 -0.71 -13.36
C ALA A 137 14.85 0.04 -13.38
N ASP A 138 14.75 1.10 -14.17
CA ASP A 138 13.50 1.85 -14.35
C ASP A 138 12.42 0.96 -14.98
N ALA A 139 12.80 0.21 -16.02
CA ALA A 139 11.90 -0.73 -16.68
C ALA A 139 11.46 -1.86 -15.74
N GLU A 140 12.36 -2.43 -14.93
CA GLU A 140 12.03 -3.46 -13.94
C GLU A 140 11.03 -2.92 -12.89
N VAL A 141 11.26 -1.72 -12.37
CA VAL A 141 10.39 -1.08 -11.37
C VAL A 141 8.99 -0.84 -11.93
N ILE A 142 8.88 -0.34 -13.15
CA ILE A 142 7.59 -0.14 -13.82
C ILE A 142 6.91 -1.49 -14.12
N ALA A 143 7.66 -2.47 -14.63
CA ALA A 143 7.14 -3.81 -14.91
C ALA A 143 6.59 -4.48 -13.65
N MET A 144 7.28 -4.33 -12.52
CA MET A 144 6.82 -4.86 -11.24
C MET A 144 5.51 -4.21 -10.77
N ALA A 145 5.36 -2.88 -10.94
CA ALA A 145 4.09 -2.23 -10.65
C ALA A 145 2.95 -2.78 -11.51
N CYS A 146 3.19 -2.95 -12.82
CA CYS A 146 2.22 -3.55 -13.74
C CYS A 146 1.89 -5.01 -13.38
N GLU A 147 2.89 -5.80 -12.96
CA GLU A 147 2.71 -7.20 -12.56
C GLU A 147 1.84 -7.32 -11.30
N ILE A 148 2.02 -6.44 -10.32
CA ILE A 148 1.17 -6.41 -9.10
C ILE A 148 -0.29 -6.22 -9.51
N PHE A 149 -0.59 -5.22 -10.33
CA PHE A 149 -1.97 -4.96 -10.77
C PHE A 149 -2.53 -6.11 -11.62
N HIS A 150 -1.72 -6.68 -12.49
CA HIS A 150 -2.10 -7.84 -13.30
C HIS A 150 -2.43 -9.06 -12.43
N LYS A 151 -1.61 -9.36 -11.41
CA LYS A 151 -1.85 -10.46 -10.46
C LYS A 151 -3.10 -10.26 -9.61
N LEU A 152 -3.42 -9.01 -9.29
CA LEU A 152 -4.68 -8.66 -8.62
C LEU A 152 -5.89 -8.68 -9.58
N GLY A 153 -5.68 -8.88 -10.89
CA GLY A 153 -6.71 -8.95 -11.89
C GLY A 153 -7.24 -7.59 -12.38
N LEU A 154 -6.64 -6.48 -11.95
CA LEU A 154 -7.07 -5.13 -12.34
C LEU A 154 -6.90 -4.89 -13.84
N LYS A 155 -7.90 -4.27 -14.44
CA LYS A 155 -7.97 -3.89 -15.86
C LYS A 155 -8.18 -2.39 -15.99
N ASP A 156 -8.09 -1.90 -17.23
CA ASP A 156 -8.37 -0.51 -17.59
C ASP A 156 -7.47 0.49 -16.83
N LEU A 157 -6.18 0.15 -16.76
CA LEU A 157 -5.15 0.97 -16.17
C LEU A 157 -4.35 1.68 -17.27
N ASP A 158 -4.12 2.99 -17.07
CA ASP A 158 -3.33 3.82 -17.97
C ASP A 158 -1.96 4.12 -17.34
N LEU A 159 -0.89 3.65 -17.97
CA LEU A 159 0.48 4.01 -17.60
C LEU A 159 0.91 5.28 -18.31
N HIS A 160 1.10 6.34 -17.56
CA HIS A 160 1.67 7.60 -18.03
C HIS A 160 3.16 7.64 -17.72
N LEU A 161 3.96 8.04 -18.69
CA LEU A 161 5.41 8.08 -18.62
C LEU A 161 5.93 9.45 -19.05
N ASN A 162 6.92 9.98 -18.34
CA ASN A 162 7.65 11.19 -18.69
C ASN A 162 9.12 11.10 -18.28
N SER A 163 9.94 11.98 -18.87
CA SER A 163 11.25 12.30 -18.33
C SER A 163 11.24 13.76 -17.87
N ILE A 164 11.58 14.01 -16.62
CA ILE A 164 11.68 15.36 -16.07
C ILE A 164 13.12 15.88 -16.04
N GLY A 165 14.01 15.22 -16.76
CA GLY A 165 15.42 15.62 -16.90
C GLY A 165 16.22 15.58 -15.60
N ASP A 166 17.46 15.98 -15.68
CA ASP A 166 18.39 16.10 -14.56
C ASP A 166 18.85 17.55 -14.33
N ALA A 167 19.84 17.73 -13.49
CA ALA A 167 20.43 19.03 -13.18
C ALA A 167 21.00 19.77 -14.41
N ASN A 168 21.34 19.04 -15.49
CA ASN A 168 21.87 19.66 -16.72
C ASN A 168 20.73 20.16 -17.64
N CYS A 169 19.60 19.48 -17.68
CA CYS A 169 18.47 19.84 -18.54
C CYS A 169 17.57 20.92 -17.93
N ARG A 170 17.33 20.82 -16.60
CA ARG A 170 16.32 21.63 -15.88
C ARG A 170 16.54 23.13 -15.92
N PRO A 171 17.77 23.69 -15.83
CA PRO A 171 17.96 25.14 -15.84
C PRO A 171 17.40 25.80 -17.10
N GLN A 172 17.67 25.23 -18.28
CA GLN A 172 17.16 25.75 -19.56
C GLN A 172 15.64 25.64 -19.64
N TYR A 173 15.09 24.46 -19.29
CA TYR A 173 13.65 24.24 -19.30
C TYR A 173 12.92 25.14 -18.30
N ARG A 174 13.46 25.30 -17.09
CA ARG A 174 12.92 26.21 -16.07
C ARG A 174 12.80 27.62 -16.60
N GLN A 175 13.84 28.12 -17.28
CA GLN A 175 13.84 29.46 -17.88
C GLN A 175 12.72 29.57 -18.93
N LYS A 176 12.54 28.56 -19.77
CA LYS A 176 11.47 28.53 -20.77
C LYS A 176 10.07 28.51 -20.17
N LEU A 177 9.88 27.82 -19.05
CA LEU A 177 8.62 27.86 -18.31
C LEU A 177 8.35 29.25 -17.71
N ILE A 178 9.36 29.90 -17.13
CA ILE A 178 9.22 31.26 -16.59
C ILE A 178 8.83 32.21 -17.70
N GLU A 179 9.58 32.24 -18.82
CA GLU A 179 9.27 33.08 -20.00
C GLU A 179 7.85 32.88 -20.55
N PHE A 180 7.35 31.63 -20.47
CA PHE A 180 6.01 31.28 -20.92
C PHE A 180 4.90 31.75 -19.97
N PHE A 181 5.12 31.60 -18.62
CA PHE A 181 4.10 31.90 -17.64
C PHE A 181 4.08 33.35 -17.14
N GLU A 182 5.23 34.06 -17.14
CA GLU A 182 5.31 35.47 -16.72
C GLU A 182 4.25 36.36 -17.35
N PRO A 183 4.02 36.36 -18.70
CA PRO A 183 2.99 37.14 -19.30
C PRO A 183 1.55 36.79 -18.91
N LYS A 184 1.38 35.63 -18.29
CA LYS A 184 0.10 35.03 -17.85
C LYS A 184 -0.08 35.03 -16.34
N GLU A 185 0.82 35.67 -15.58
CA GLU A 185 0.86 35.63 -14.11
C GLU A 185 -0.48 36.01 -13.48
N SER A 186 -1.19 36.98 -14.05
CA SER A 186 -2.52 37.41 -13.59
C SER A 186 -3.59 36.30 -13.64
N GLN A 187 -3.39 35.25 -14.42
CA GLN A 187 -4.31 34.12 -14.59
C GLN A 187 -4.00 33.00 -13.62
N LEU A 188 -2.86 33.09 -12.92
CA LEU A 188 -2.40 32.04 -11.99
C LEU A 188 -3.01 32.22 -10.60
N CYS A 189 -3.25 31.11 -9.90
CA CYS A 189 -3.61 31.14 -8.49
C CYS A 189 -2.43 31.62 -7.63
N GLU A 190 -2.69 32.04 -6.40
CA GLU A 190 -1.66 32.59 -5.50
C GLU A 190 -0.50 31.62 -5.25
N ASP A 191 -0.78 30.32 -5.08
CA ASP A 191 0.26 29.30 -4.93
C ASP A 191 1.15 29.21 -6.19
N CYS A 192 0.57 29.28 -7.39
CA CYS A 192 1.31 29.25 -8.65
C CYS A 192 2.12 30.52 -8.88
N LYS A 193 1.62 31.70 -8.51
CA LYS A 193 2.40 32.94 -8.53
C LYS A 193 3.64 32.82 -7.64
N ALA A 194 3.47 32.31 -6.40
CA ALA A 194 4.59 32.10 -5.49
C ALA A 194 5.62 31.06 -5.99
N ARG A 195 5.16 30.08 -6.80
CA ARG A 195 6.00 29.01 -7.37
C ARG A 195 6.68 29.40 -8.68
N LEU A 196 6.19 30.41 -9.40
CA LEU A 196 6.64 30.76 -10.76
C LEU A 196 8.16 30.87 -10.85
N HIS A 197 8.80 31.59 -9.92
CA HIS A 197 10.24 31.77 -9.92
C HIS A 197 11.02 30.75 -9.05
N LYS A 198 10.31 30.02 -8.17
CA LYS A 198 10.94 29.03 -7.29
C LYS A 198 10.99 27.64 -7.93
N ASN A 199 9.83 27.16 -8.38
CA ASN A 199 9.66 25.83 -8.98
C ASN A 199 8.54 25.84 -10.04
N PRO A 200 8.80 26.40 -11.23
CA PRO A 200 7.78 26.56 -12.27
C PRO A 200 7.24 25.23 -12.82
N LEU A 201 7.95 24.11 -12.64
CA LEU A 201 7.44 22.79 -13.03
C LEU A 201 6.13 22.46 -12.30
N ARG A 202 5.96 22.95 -11.07
CA ARG A 202 4.74 22.72 -10.28
C ARG A 202 3.49 23.42 -10.82
N LEU A 203 3.65 24.40 -11.75
CA LEU A 203 2.53 25.03 -12.41
C LEU A 203 1.82 24.09 -13.38
N LEU A 204 2.56 23.12 -13.93
CA LEU A 204 2.03 22.12 -14.87
C LEU A 204 1.05 21.13 -14.20
N ASP A 205 1.20 20.90 -12.89
CA ASP A 205 0.36 20.00 -12.08
C ASP A 205 -0.73 20.75 -11.29
N CYS A 206 -0.93 22.05 -11.55
CA CYS A 206 -1.94 22.82 -10.83
C CYS A 206 -3.35 22.37 -11.22
N LYS A 207 -4.22 22.22 -10.21
CA LYS A 207 -5.60 21.74 -10.39
C LYS A 207 -6.62 22.84 -10.63
N GLU A 208 -6.23 24.11 -10.39
CA GLU A 208 -7.07 25.28 -10.63
C GLU A 208 -7.30 25.49 -12.11
N GLU A 209 -8.56 25.69 -12.52
CA GLU A 209 -8.96 25.80 -13.94
C GLU A 209 -8.25 26.96 -14.66
N GLY A 210 -8.05 28.11 -14.00
CA GLY A 210 -7.28 29.22 -14.55
C GLY A 210 -5.83 28.85 -14.85
N CYS A 211 -5.19 28.12 -13.95
CA CYS A 211 -3.80 27.64 -14.14
C CYS A 211 -3.71 26.58 -15.24
N LYS A 212 -4.68 25.66 -15.32
CA LYS A 212 -4.74 24.67 -16.41
C LYS A 212 -4.89 25.35 -17.77
N ALA A 213 -5.76 26.35 -17.86
CA ALA A 213 -5.94 27.14 -19.08
C ALA A 213 -4.66 27.90 -19.45
N ALA A 214 -3.99 28.54 -18.49
CA ALA A 214 -2.72 29.24 -18.70
C ALA A 214 -1.60 28.29 -19.17
N ALA A 215 -1.61 27.00 -18.73
CA ALA A 215 -0.63 26.00 -19.09
C ALA A 215 -0.82 25.38 -20.49
N VAL A 216 -1.90 25.73 -21.21
CA VAL A 216 -2.09 25.27 -22.60
C VAL A 216 -0.99 25.83 -23.48
N GLY A 217 -0.28 24.95 -24.20
CA GLY A 217 0.85 25.30 -25.07
C GLY A 217 2.17 25.58 -24.33
N ALA A 218 2.26 25.23 -23.04
CA ALA A 218 3.51 25.31 -22.29
C ALA A 218 4.62 24.44 -22.94
N PRO A 219 5.89 24.87 -22.87
CA PRO A 219 7.01 24.06 -23.32
C PRO A 219 7.01 22.70 -22.64
N VAL A 220 7.42 21.66 -23.36
CA VAL A 220 7.51 20.29 -22.82
C VAL A 220 8.96 19.92 -22.54
N ILE A 221 9.22 19.26 -21.42
CA ILE A 221 10.59 18.95 -20.95
C ILE A 221 11.34 18.06 -21.95
N THR A 222 10.65 17.19 -22.66
CA THR A 222 11.25 16.27 -23.64
C THR A 222 12.01 16.97 -24.76
N ASP A 223 11.66 18.22 -25.08
CA ASP A 223 12.34 19.05 -26.10
C ASP A 223 13.63 19.70 -25.58
N TYR A 224 13.89 19.60 -24.27
CA TYR A 224 15.03 20.22 -23.57
C TYR A 224 15.93 19.20 -22.87
N LEU A 225 15.73 17.90 -23.11
CA LEU A 225 16.58 16.86 -22.55
C LEU A 225 17.99 16.96 -23.15
N CYS A 226 19.00 16.87 -22.30
CA CYS A 226 20.37 16.65 -22.78
C CYS A 226 20.51 15.27 -23.40
N GLU A 227 21.57 15.07 -24.19
CA GLU A 227 21.81 13.80 -24.92
C GLU A 227 21.74 12.57 -23.99
N SER A 228 22.34 12.65 -22.80
CA SER A 228 22.31 11.54 -21.84
C SER A 228 20.91 11.23 -21.33
N CYS A 229 20.10 12.25 -20.97
CA CYS A 229 18.72 12.05 -20.51
C CYS A 229 17.83 11.54 -21.63
N HIS A 230 18.02 12.02 -22.85
CA HIS A 230 17.30 11.54 -24.04
C HIS A 230 17.61 10.05 -24.29
N GLN A 231 18.87 9.65 -24.31
CA GLN A 231 19.29 8.26 -24.51
C GLN A 231 18.71 7.33 -23.43
N LYS A 232 18.75 7.76 -22.16
CA LYS A 232 18.16 6.97 -21.05
C LYS A 232 16.65 6.79 -21.23
N PHE A 233 15.95 7.83 -21.67
CA PHE A 233 14.51 7.79 -21.87
C PHE A 233 14.12 6.91 -23.06
N GLU A 234 14.88 6.98 -24.18
CA GLU A 234 14.68 6.09 -25.33
C GLU A 234 14.97 4.61 -24.98
N ALA A 235 16.02 4.36 -24.19
CA ALA A 235 16.32 3.01 -23.72
C ALA A 235 15.19 2.44 -22.84
N LEU A 236 14.65 3.23 -21.92
CA LEU A 236 13.50 2.84 -21.09
C LEU A 236 12.29 2.48 -21.97
N LYS A 237 11.94 3.35 -22.95
CA LYS A 237 10.83 3.08 -23.88
C LYS A 237 11.03 1.77 -24.65
N SER A 238 12.27 1.51 -25.10
CA SER A 238 12.61 0.27 -25.79
C SER A 238 12.41 -0.96 -24.89
N TYR A 239 12.82 -0.90 -23.61
CA TYR A 239 12.62 -2.00 -22.67
C TYR A 239 11.13 -2.25 -22.36
N LEU A 240 10.35 -1.21 -22.13
CA LEU A 240 8.91 -1.35 -21.91
C LEU A 240 8.20 -1.96 -23.12
N THR A 241 8.59 -1.54 -24.34
CA THR A 241 8.09 -2.12 -25.58
C THR A 241 8.45 -3.60 -25.70
N ALA A 242 9.68 -3.97 -25.38
CA ALA A 242 10.14 -5.37 -25.40
C ALA A 242 9.38 -6.25 -24.37
N LEU A 243 8.93 -5.66 -23.25
CA LEU A 243 8.09 -6.32 -22.26
C LEU A 243 6.59 -6.34 -22.63
N GLY A 244 6.19 -5.72 -23.76
CA GLY A 244 4.79 -5.60 -24.15
C GLY A 244 3.96 -4.66 -23.24
N ILE A 245 4.62 -3.80 -22.48
CA ILE A 245 3.95 -2.84 -21.60
C ILE A 245 3.58 -1.59 -22.39
N SER A 246 2.28 -1.34 -22.52
CA SER A 246 1.75 -0.13 -23.16
C SER A 246 1.85 1.06 -22.23
N TYR A 247 2.18 2.23 -22.78
CA TYR A 247 2.27 3.48 -22.03
C TYR A 247 1.91 4.69 -22.90
N THR A 248 1.52 5.78 -22.26
CA THR A 248 1.29 7.10 -22.88
C THR A 248 2.37 8.06 -22.42
N ILE A 249 3.03 8.75 -23.35
CA ILE A 249 3.93 9.86 -22.98
C ILE A 249 3.07 11.04 -22.56
N ASP A 250 3.22 11.44 -21.29
CA ASP A 250 2.55 12.62 -20.74
C ASP A 250 3.58 13.69 -20.36
N PRO A 251 3.83 14.66 -21.25
CA PRO A 251 4.84 15.70 -20.99
C PRO A 251 4.46 16.66 -19.85
N LYS A 252 3.23 16.62 -19.37
CA LYS A 252 2.78 17.39 -18.20
C LYS A 252 2.94 16.64 -16.89
N LEU A 253 3.24 15.35 -16.98
CA LEU A 253 3.43 14.55 -15.77
C LEU A 253 4.66 15.04 -15.01
N VAL A 254 4.42 15.65 -13.87
CA VAL A 254 5.41 15.96 -12.83
C VAL A 254 4.98 15.28 -11.54
N ARG A 255 5.92 15.11 -10.61
CA ARG A 255 5.63 14.43 -9.34
C ARG A 255 5.44 15.43 -8.20
N GLY A 256 4.65 15.07 -7.21
CA GLY A 256 4.33 15.91 -6.05
C GLY A 256 5.48 16.16 -5.07
N LEU A 257 6.65 15.60 -5.31
CA LEU A 257 7.85 15.67 -4.47
C LEU A 257 9.03 16.16 -5.33
N ASP A 258 9.88 17.03 -4.79
CA ASP A 258 10.89 17.75 -5.57
C ASP A 258 12.15 16.93 -5.87
N TYR A 259 12.37 15.81 -5.19
CA TYR A 259 13.55 14.96 -5.37
C TYR A 259 13.61 14.20 -6.71
N TYR A 260 12.51 14.10 -7.44
CA TYR A 260 12.49 13.32 -8.68
C TYR A 260 13.39 13.89 -9.77
N THR A 261 14.03 13.00 -10.52
CA THR A 261 14.90 13.27 -11.68
C THR A 261 14.58 12.28 -12.79
N ASN A 262 14.96 12.59 -14.04
CA ASN A 262 14.81 11.66 -15.17
C ASN A 262 13.41 11.03 -15.28
N THR A 263 13.31 9.72 -15.07
CA THR A 263 12.06 8.96 -15.21
C THR A 263 11.02 9.38 -14.18
N ALA A 264 9.84 9.72 -14.64
CA ALA A 264 8.62 9.89 -13.84
C ALA A 264 7.50 9.07 -14.47
N PHE A 265 6.74 8.35 -13.65
CA PHE A 265 5.59 7.58 -14.13
C PHE A 265 4.44 7.58 -13.14
N GLU A 266 3.25 7.34 -13.66
CA GLU A 266 2.03 7.22 -12.89
C GLU A 266 1.12 6.17 -13.55
N ILE A 267 0.53 5.29 -12.75
CA ILE A 267 -0.49 4.36 -13.21
C ILE A 267 -1.82 4.86 -12.68
N GLN A 268 -2.74 5.11 -13.58
CA GLN A 268 -4.06 5.67 -13.30
C GLN A 268 -5.14 4.61 -13.51
N TYR A 269 -6.18 4.67 -12.69
CA TYR A 269 -7.44 3.97 -12.88
C TYR A 269 -8.54 5.04 -13.07
N PRO A 270 -8.90 5.39 -14.31
CA PRO A 270 -9.79 6.51 -14.61
C PRO A 270 -11.14 6.51 -13.89
N PRO A 271 -11.77 5.34 -13.61
CA PRO A 271 -13.03 5.31 -12.87
C PRO A 271 -12.97 5.90 -11.45
N LEU A 272 -11.79 6.07 -10.84
CA LEU A 272 -11.63 6.79 -9.57
C LEU A 272 -11.80 8.32 -9.71
N GLY A 273 -11.98 8.83 -10.93
CA GLY A 273 -12.26 10.25 -11.21
C GLY A 273 -11.03 11.14 -11.05
N ALA A 274 -11.20 12.34 -10.47
CA ALA A 274 -10.13 13.35 -10.38
C ALA A 274 -8.88 12.92 -9.61
N GLN A 275 -8.90 11.82 -8.90
CA GLN A 275 -7.82 11.23 -8.14
C GLN A 275 -7.49 9.82 -8.66
N SER A 276 -7.40 9.68 -9.98
CA SER A 276 -7.23 8.40 -10.69
C SER A 276 -5.90 7.68 -10.42
N ALA A 277 -4.87 8.38 -9.97
CA ALA A 277 -3.57 7.78 -9.68
C ALA A 277 -3.64 6.73 -8.58
N VAL A 278 -3.35 5.47 -8.91
CA VAL A 278 -3.24 4.34 -7.95
C VAL A 278 -1.78 4.03 -7.62
N CYS A 279 -0.86 4.33 -8.54
CA CYS A 279 0.58 4.16 -8.35
C CYS A 279 1.32 5.37 -8.90
N GLY A 280 2.40 5.75 -8.25
CA GLY A 280 3.26 6.79 -8.77
C GLY A 280 4.70 6.65 -8.31
N GLY A 281 5.62 6.87 -9.22
CA GLY A 281 7.03 6.68 -8.99
C GLY A 281 7.94 7.43 -9.95
N GLY A 282 9.20 7.12 -9.85
CA GLY A 282 10.25 7.68 -10.70
C GLY A 282 11.63 7.59 -10.07
N ARG A 283 12.60 8.17 -10.76
CA ARG A 283 14.00 8.21 -10.35
C ARG A 283 14.29 9.44 -9.47
N TYR A 284 15.20 9.28 -8.51
CA TYR A 284 15.54 10.32 -7.54
C TYR A 284 17.05 10.26 -7.20
N ASP A 285 17.89 10.40 -8.21
CA ASP A 285 19.36 10.20 -8.12
C ASP A 285 20.06 11.14 -7.12
N GLY A 286 19.49 12.29 -6.75
CA GLY A 286 20.07 13.23 -5.78
C GLY A 286 19.65 13.02 -4.33
N LEU A 287 18.61 12.22 -4.03
CA LEU A 287 18.02 12.17 -2.69
C LEU A 287 18.99 11.66 -1.62
N VAL A 288 19.80 10.66 -1.94
CA VAL A 288 20.77 10.09 -0.98
C VAL A 288 21.80 11.14 -0.56
N GLU A 289 22.28 11.96 -1.49
CA GLU A 289 23.19 13.09 -1.22
C GLU A 289 22.52 14.18 -0.38
N GLU A 290 21.26 14.53 -0.69
CA GLU A 290 20.50 15.53 0.07
C GLU A 290 20.28 15.12 1.53
N VAL A 291 20.16 13.82 1.80
CA VAL A 291 20.05 13.27 3.16
C VAL A 291 21.44 13.15 3.83
N GLY A 292 22.53 13.40 3.10
CA GLY A 292 23.90 13.44 3.64
C GLY A 292 24.75 12.21 3.34
N GLY A 293 24.38 11.43 2.33
CA GLY A 293 25.11 10.25 1.88
C GLY A 293 26.00 10.47 0.66
N PRO A 294 26.63 9.40 0.15
CA PRO A 294 27.35 9.44 -1.13
C PRO A 294 26.37 9.54 -2.30
N SER A 295 26.87 9.98 -3.46
CA SER A 295 26.08 9.96 -4.70
C SER A 295 25.63 8.54 -5.02
N THR A 296 24.32 8.31 -4.93
CA THR A 296 23.72 6.99 -5.09
C THR A 296 22.44 7.14 -5.89
N PRO A 297 22.38 6.55 -7.10
CA PRO A 297 21.16 6.58 -7.90
C PRO A 297 20.04 5.80 -7.21
N GLY A 298 18.83 6.33 -7.31
CA GLY A 298 17.63 5.71 -6.73
C GLY A 298 16.43 5.76 -7.68
N ILE A 299 15.62 4.72 -7.64
CA ILE A 299 14.32 4.66 -8.30
C ILE A 299 13.34 3.85 -7.45
N GLY A 300 12.09 4.27 -7.44
CA GLY A 300 11.04 3.57 -6.71
C GLY A 300 9.65 4.04 -7.08
N PHE A 301 8.66 3.42 -6.46
CA PHE A 301 7.28 3.86 -6.55
C PHE A 301 6.52 3.58 -5.25
N ALA A 302 5.36 4.19 -5.11
CA ALA A 302 4.42 3.89 -4.05
C ALA A 302 3.00 3.71 -4.58
N ILE A 303 2.26 2.79 -3.95
CA ILE A 303 0.83 2.51 -4.17
C ILE A 303 0.09 2.87 -2.88
N GLY A 304 -0.96 3.68 -2.99
CA GLY A 304 -1.90 3.89 -1.88
C GLY A 304 -2.85 2.71 -1.78
N LEU A 305 -2.76 1.96 -0.66
CA LEU A 305 -3.48 0.70 -0.52
C LEU A 305 -5.00 0.88 -0.44
N GLU A 306 -5.48 1.95 0.16
CA GLU A 306 -6.92 2.27 0.20
C GLU A 306 -7.48 2.54 -1.21
N ARG A 307 -6.71 3.17 -2.09
CA ARG A 307 -7.13 3.37 -3.49
C ARG A 307 -7.08 2.09 -4.29
N LEU A 308 -6.06 1.28 -4.06
CA LEU A 308 -5.94 -0.03 -4.67
C LEU A 308 -7.14 -0.90 -4.26
N LEU A 309 -7.47 -0.92 -2.95
CA LEU A 309 -8.60 -1.65 -2.43
C LEU A 309 -9.92 -1.18 -3.06
N LEU A 310 -10.12 0.13 -3.15
CA LEU A 310 -11.31 0.71 -3.79
C LEU A 310 -11.42 0.29 -5.27
N ALA A 311 -10.31 0.28 -6.01
CA ALA A 311 -10.30 -0.17 -7.41
C ALA A 311 -10.62 -1.67 -7.53
N LEU A 312 -10.11 -2.50 -6.62
CA LEU A 312 -10.41 -3.94 -6.55
C LEU A 312 -11.89 -4.18 -6.24
N GLU A 313 -12.46 -3.44 -5.31
CA GLU A 313 -13.89 -3.52 -4.97
C GLU A 313 -14.79 -3.11 -6.13
N MET A 314 -14.45 -2.04 -6.84
CA MET A 314 -15.19 -1.59 -8.02
C MET A 314 -15.21 -2.62 -9.15
N GLN A 315 -14.16 -3.43 -9.29
CA GLN A 315 -14.07 -4.50 -10.29
C GLN A 315 -14.46 -5.89 -9.74
N HIS A 316 -14.91 -5.99 -8.48
CA HIS A 316 -15.30 -7.25 -7.82
C HIS A 316 -14.17 -8.31 -7.85
N LEU A 317 -12.93 -7.89 -7.59
CA LEU A 317 -11.74 -8.73 -7.71
C LEU A 317 -11.25 -9.32 -6.37
N ILE A 318 -11.90 -8.97 -5.28
CA ILE A 318 -11.52 -9.49 -3.97
C ILE A 318 -12.23 -10.83 -3.78
N PRO A 319 -11.48 -11.93 -3.62
CA PRO A 319 -12.10 -13.22 -3.36
C PRO A 319 -12.75 -13.23 -1.99
N GLU A 320 -13.89 -13.92 -1.90
CA GLU A 320 -14.46 -14.22 -0.58
C GLU A 320 -13.45 -15.00 0.26
N PRO A 321 -13.39 -14.75 1.58
CA PRO A 321 -12.52 -15.52 2.45
C PRO A 321 -12.88 -17.00 2.36
N LYS A 322 -11.87 -17.86 2.26
CA LYS A 322 -12.10 -19.30 2.37
C LYS A 322 -12.76 -19.56 3.72
N ALA A 323 -13.93 -20.18 3.66
CA ALA A 323 -14.60 -20.60 4.87
C ALA A 323 -13.81 -21.79 5.44
N ASP A 324 -13.06 -21.59 6.52
CA ASP A 324 -12.45 -22.69 7.25
C ASP A 324 -13.51 -23.52 7.95
N LYS A 325 -13.20 -24.81 8.18
CA LYS A 325 -14.10 -25.69 8.93
C LYS A 325 -14.30 -25.15 10.34
N HIS A 326 -15.57 -24.94 10.72
CA HIS A 326 -15.93 -24.36 12.01
C HIS A 326 -16.75 -25.33 12.84
N VAL A 327 -16.33 -25.59 14.06
CA VAL A 327 -16.98 -26.46 15.02
C VAL A 327 -17.41 -25.67 16.25
N TYR A 328 -18.65 -25.84 16.67
CA TYR A 328 -19.15 -25.27 17.90
C TYR A 328 -19.35 -26.39 18.95
N ILE A 329 -18.71 -26.27 20.12
CA ILE A 329 -18.87 -27.22 21.22
C ILE A 329 -19.90 -26.68 22.21
N ALA A 330 -21.03 -27.37 22.33
CA ALA A 330 -22.09 -27.07 23.27
C ALA A 330 -21.98 -27.98 24.49
N ALA A 331 -21.37 -27.50 25.57
CA ALA A 331 -21.13 -28.24 26.79
C ALA A 331 -21.95 -27.66 27.96
N LEU A 332 -22.58 -28.56 28.74
CA LEU A 332 -23.45 -28.19 29.86
C LEU A 332 -22.88 -28.72 31.19
N GLY A 333 -22.50 -27.80 32.07
CA GLY A 333 -21.91 -28.11 33.37
C GLY A 333 -20.39 -28.22 33.30
N GLU A 334 -19.75 -28.14 34.47
CA GLU A 334 -18.28 -28.06 34.60
C GLU A 334 -17.55 -29.26 34.01
N GLU A 335 -18.06 -30.48 34.28
CA GLU A 335 -17.46 -31.74 33.79
C GLU A 335 -17.53 -31.82 32.26
N ALA A 336 -18.69 -31.43 31.64
CA ALA A 336 -18.84 -31.40 30.21
C ALA A 336 -17.96 -30.32 29.56
N GLN A 337 -17.80 -29.19 30.22
CA GLN A 337 -16.89 -28.12 29.77
C GLN A 337 -15.45 -28.59 29.80
N ALA A 338 -15.03 -29.35 30.83
CA ALA A 338 -13.69 -29.90 30.91
C ALA A 338 -13.38 -30.87 29.75
N GLU A 339 -14.31 -31.73 29.37
CA GLU A 339 -14.16 -32.60 28.20
C GLU A 339 -14.24 -31.77 26.90
N GLY A 340 -15.15 -30.79 26.81
CA GLY A 340 -15.24 -29.87 25.68
C GLY A 340 -13.94 -29.14 25.40
N VAL A 341 -13.25 -28.66 26.43
CA VAL A 341 -11.93 -27.98 26.28
C VAL A 341 -10.86 -28.91 25.70
N LYS A 342 -10.85 -30.20 26.09
CA LYS A 342 -9.91 -31.18 25.52
C LYS A 342 -10.18 -31.40 24.02
N ILE A 343 -11.45 -31.56 23.63
CA ILE A 343 -11.84 -31.72 22.24
C ILE A 343 -11.54 -30.45 21.45
N GLN A 344 -11.82 -29.27 22.01
CA GLN A 344 -11.51 -27.99 21.41
C GLN A 344 -10.01 -27.86 21.11
N PHE A 345 -9.18 -28.23 22.09
CA PHE A 345 -7.73 -28.17 21.92
C PHE A 345 -7.26 -29.12 20.82
N ALA A 346 -7.75 -30.35 20.77
CA ALA A 346 -7.41 -31.32 19.72
C ALA A 346 -7.79 -30.81 18.32
N LEU A 347 -9.02 -30.31 18.15
CA LEU A 347 -9.48 -29.75 16.88
C LEU A 347 -8.65 -28.58 16.43
N ARG A 348 -8.24 -27.70 17.33
CA ARG A 348 -7.38 -26.56 17.03
C ARG A 348 -5.96 -26.97 16.63
N GLN A 349 -5.43 -28.07 17.19
CA GLN A 349 -4.14 -28.63 16.74
C GLN A 349 -4.21 -29.12 15.29
N ASP A 350 -5.40 -29.57 14.85
CA ASP A 350 -5.67 -29.99 13.47
C ASP A 350 -6.08 -28.81 12.56
N GLY A 351 -5.95 -27.55 13.02
CA GLY A 351 -6.24 -26.34 12.24
C GLY A 351 -7.73 -26.03 12.09
N VAL A 352 -8.62 -26.67 12.88
CA VAL A 352 -10.06 -26.44 12.83
C VAL A 352 -10.45 -25.26 13.72
N ILE A 353 -11.19 -24.30 13.17
CA ILE A 353 -11.78 -23.20 13.96
C ILE A 353 -12.82 -23.80 14.92
N THR A 354 -12.64 -23.54 16.22
CA THR A 354 -13.50 -24.14 17.24
C THR A 354 -13.89 -23.12 18.29
N ASP A 355 -15.21 -22.99 18.48
CA ASP A 355 -15.82 -22.15 19.51
C ASP A 355 -16.52 -22.97 20.57
N MET A 356 -16.66 -22.37 21.76
CA MET A 356 -17.37 -22.90 22.90
C MET A 356 -18.08 -21.76 23.64
N ASP A 357 -19.14 -22.08 24.39
CA ASP A 357 -19.88 -21.05 25.11
C ASP A 357 -19.06 -20.47 26.28
N LEU A 358 -18.80 -19.16 26.22
CA LEU A 358 -18.10 -18.42 27.27
C LEU A 358 -19.04 -17.61 28.19
N GLN A 359 -20.37 -17.75 28.02
CA GLN A 359 -21.36 -16.92 28.73
C GLN A 359 -22.33 -17.72 29.61
N GLY A 360 -22.15 -19.04 29.74
CA GLY A 360 -23.00 -19.89 30.55
C GLY A 360 -24.44 -20.04 30.01
N ARG A 361 -24.60 -20.02 28.68
CA ARG A 361 -25.92 -20.15 28.03
C ARG A 361 -26.48 -21.55 28.20
N SER A 362 -27.81 -21.66 28.21
CA SER A 362 -28.50 -22.96 28.08
C SER A 362 -28.18 -23.63 26.75
N LEU A 363 -28.39 -24.96 26.65
CA LEU A 363 -28.17 -25.72 25.40
C LEU A 363 -28.88 -25.07 24.20
N LYS A 364 -30.14 -24.64 24.38
CA LYS A 364 -30.89 -23.93 23.34
C LYS A 364 -30.18 -22.64 22.91
N GLY A 365 -29.61 -21.92 23.88
CA GLY A 365 -28.82 -20.70 23.61
C GLY A 365 -27.53 -21.01 22.86
N GLN A 366 -26.82 -22.05 23.25
CA GLN A 366 -25.59 -22.51 22.59
C GLN A 366 -25.84 -22.99 21.17
N MET A 367 -26.91 -23.77 20.93
CA MET A 367 -27.31 -24.21 19.59
C MET A 367 -27.72 -23.03 18.69
N LYS A 368 -28.40 -22.03 19.24
CA LYS A 368 -28.68 -20.78 18.50
C LYS A 368 -27.40 -20.04 18.14
N GLN A 369 -26.42 -20.04 19.04
CA GLN A 369 -25.11 -19.41 18.74
C GLN A 369 -24.36 -20.19 17.65
N ALA A 370 -24.31 -21.51 17.70
CA ALA A 370 -23.73 -22.36 16.67
C ALA A 370 -24.32 -22.04 15.27
N GLY A 371 -25.66 -21.90 15.19
CA GLY A 371 -26.31 -21.49 13.94
C GLY A 371 -25.95 -20.06 13.51
N LYS A 372 -25.82 -19.12 14.46
CA LYS A 372 -25.45 -17.73 14.18
C LYS A 372 -24.02 -17.61 13.67
N THR A 373 -23.10 -18.39 14.22
CA THR A 373 -21.70 -18.44 13.79
C THR A 373 -21.47 -19.30 12.55
N LYS A 374 -22.56 -19.90 12.00
CA LYS A 374 -22.51 -20.77 10.82
C LYS A 374 -21.54 -21.94 11.01
N ALA A 375 -21.53 -22.53 12.22
CA ALA A 375 -20.73 -23.72 12.47
C ALA A 375 -21.13 -24.88 11.54
N ASP A 376 -20.16 -25.55 10.95
CA ASP A 376 -20.38 -26.73 10.10
C ASP A 376 -20.78 -27.94 10.95
N PHE A 377 -20.19 -28.06 12.15
CA PHE A 377 -20.50 -29.11 13.11
C PHE A 377 -20.79 -28.52 14.49
N THR A 378 -21.67 -29.21 15.21
CA THR A 378 -21.88 -28.94 16.64
C THR A 378 -21.57 -30.20 17.43
N VAL A 379 -20.70 -30.09 18.43
CA VAL A 379 -20.37 -31.16 19.37
C VAL A 379 -21.12 -30.89 20.67
N ILE A 380 -22.04 -31.77 21.05
CA ILE A 380 -22.90 -31.58 22.22
C ILE A 380 -22.40 -32.52 23.32
N ILE A 381 -22.22 -31.97 24.53
CA ILE A 381 -21.79 -32.71 25.71
C ILE A 381 -22.67 -32.28 26.89
N GLY A 382 -23.48 -33.20 27.36
CA GLY A 382 -24.29 -33.08 28.60
C GLY A 382 -24.08 -34.26 29.51
N SER A 383 -24.95 -34.43 30.49
CA SER A 383 -24.86 -35.52 31.47
C SER A 383 -24.97 -36.90 30.82
N ASN A 384 -25.77 -37.10 29.78
CA ASN A 384 -25.89 -38.36 29.07
C ASN A 384 -24.60 -38.71 28.31
N GLU A 385 -24.05 -37.74 27.62
CA GLU A 385 -22.78 -37.87 26.87
C GLU A 385 -21.59 -38.15 27.80
N LEU A 386 -21.57 -37.52 28.96
CA LEU A 386 -20.56 -37.84 30.00
C LEU A 386 -20.68 -39.26 30.48
N ALA A 387 -21.90 -39.72 30.76
CA ALA A 387 -22.13 -41.09 31.25
C ALA A 387 -21.76 -42.18 30.23
N SER A 388 -21.94 -41.88 28.93
CA SER A 388 -21.61 -42.79 27.82
C SER A 388 -20.15 -42.67 27.34
N GLY A 389 -19.42 -41.62 27.71
CA GLY A 389 -18.09 -41.32 27.20
C GLY A 389 -18.07 -40.90 25.71
N LYS A 390 -19.22 -40.48 25.17
CA LYS A 390 -19.39 -40.10 23.74
C LYS A 390 -20.05 -38.75 23.62
N ALA A 391 -19.57 -37.91 22.71
CA ALA A 391 -20.22 -36.68 22.33
C ALA A 391 -21.25 -36.92 21.20
N MET A 392 -22.33 -36.16 21.19
CA MET A 392 -23.22 -36.11 20.03
C MET A 392 -22.67 -35.10 19.03
N VAL A 393 -22.15 -35.58 17.90
CA VAL A 393 -21.65 -34.75 16.82
C VAL A 393 -22.75 -34.56 15.77
N LYS A 394 -23.10 -33.30 15.52
CA LYS A 394 -24.15 -32.96 14.55
C LYS A 394 -23.54 -32.21 13.36
N ASN A 395 -23.70 -32.73 12.15
CA ASN A 395 -23.49 -32.01 10.90
C ASN A 395 -24.62 -31.01 10.70
N MET A 396 -24.29 -29.72 10.68
CA MET A 396 -25.33 -28.66 10.66
C MET A 396 -25.97 -28.47 9.27
N ALA A 397 -25.29 -28.85 8.20
CA ALA A 397 -25.83 -28.79 6.85
C ALA A 397 -26.80 -29.92 6.55
N GLU A 398 -26.46 -31.15 6.94
CA GLU A 398 -27.22 -32.35 6.65
C GLU A 398 -28.24 -32.68 7.75
N GLY A 399 -28.04 -32.14 8.94
CA GLY A 399 -28.85 -32.42 10.12
C GLY A 399 -28.60 -33.80 10.75
N MET A 400 -27.68 -34.58 10.20
CA MET A 400 -27.27 -35.88 10.74
C MET A 400 -26.53 -35.72 12.07
N GLN A 401 -26.72 -36.69 12.98
CA GLN A 401 -26.09 -36.72 14.30
C GLN A 401 -25.56 -38.12 14.56
N GLU A 402 -24.35 -38.19 15.13
CA GLU A 402 -23.72 -39.45 15.53
C GLU A 402 -23.08 -39.33 16.90
N GLU A 403 -23.10 -40.43 17.65
CA GLU A 403 -22.38 -40.54 18.91
C GLU A 403 -20.96 -40.98 18.66
N ILE A 404 -20.00 -40.10 18.97
CA ILE A 404 -18.58 -40.32 18.75
C ILE A 404 -17.84 -40.30 20.09
N PRO A 405 -16.98 -41.29 20.40
CA PRO A 405 -16.16 -41.25 21.58
C PRO A 405 -15.36 -39.96 21.67
N PHE A 406 -15.21 -39.38 22.88
CA PHE A 406 -14.54 -38.06 23.03
C PHE A 406 -13.15 -38.02 22.40
N ALA A 407 -12.36 -39.09 22.53
CA ALA A 407 -11.03 -39.16 21.94
C ALA A 407 -11.00 -39.23 20.41
N GLU A 408 -12.12 -39.58 19.77
CA GLU A 408 -12.22 -39.75 18.31
C GLU A 408 -12.90 -38.58 17.59
N VAL A 409 -13.45 -37.61 18.34
CA VAL A 409 -14.23 -36.49 17.77
C VAL A 409 -13.41 -35.70 16.75
N ALA A 410 -12.16 -35.35 17.08
CA ALA A 410 -11.30 -34.59 16.17
C ALA A 410 -11.01 -35.37 14.88
N GLY A 411 -10.62 -36.64 15.00
CA GLY A 411 -10.40 -37.51 13.84
C GLY A 411 -11.66 -37.82 13.02
N TYR A 412 -12.83 -37.83 13.66
CA TYR A 412 -14.10 -37.96 12.94
C TYR A 412 -14.39 -36.72 12.09
N ILE A 413 -14.30 -35.53 12.68
CA ILE A 413 -14.56 -34.27 11.99
C ILE A 413 -13.51 -34.02 10.89
N ALA A 414 -12.27 -34.44 11.06
CA ALA A 414 -11.22 -34.31 10.05
C ALA A 414 -11.53 -35.02 8.73
N LYS A 415 -12.34 -36.10 8.75
CA LYS A 415 -12.70 -36.89 7.55
C LYS A 415 -13.62 -36.15 6.59
N PHE A 416 -14.31 -35.12 7.05
CA PHE A 416 -15.18 -34.32 6.19
C PHE A 416 -14.34 -33.24 5.51
N GLU A 417 -14.24 -33.28 4.19
CA GLU A 417 -13.72 -32.18 3.38
C GLU A 417 -14.75 -31.05 3.34
N LYS A 418 -14.29 -29.81 3.20
CA LYS A 418 -15.15 -28.65 3.07
C LYS A 418 -15.31 -28.25 1.61
#